data_dc13c389df61dfd82dfdc703e2b69df4
#
_entry.id   dc13c389df61dfd82dfdc703e2b69df4
#
_cell.length_a   1.000
_cell.length_b   1.000
_cell.length_c   1.000
_cell.angle_alpha   90.00
_cell.angle_beta   90.00
_cell.angle_gamma   90.00
#
_symmetry.space_group_name_H-M   'P 1'
#
loop_
_entity.id
_entity.type
_entity.pdbx_description
1 polymer ?
#
loop_
_entity_poly.entity_id
_entity_poly.type
_entity_poly.pdbx_seq_one_letter_code
_entity_poly.pdbx_strand_id
1 'polypeptide(L)'
;MDDALIPDGGTTEERTDLPEVMNGGTAPNPAPAEYYIEGGDFDDVVSAQRARRDETVVINMGPQHPSTHGVLRLEVEMDGETVQHIRPGIGFLHTGIEKSIEFHRWAQGPAFVTRMDYVAPMFNEAVYCLAVEKLLGVEVPERASVLRVLVMELNRIASHLVAIGTGGMEIGALTVMTIGFREREMILDFFEALCGTRMNHAYIRPGGVSIDLPDNGLAQLRTVIEWLHKHLPEYAGFCNENPIFQGRMSHVATMNLAQAMAMGVTGPALRATGYPWDLRKKQPYCGYENYDFDVITWDTADAYGRFRVRLSEMSESLKIVEQCYAKLEQTAGQPTMSTDPKIGMPGDLTLGPDGQGNAFPHVKHIMGQSMEALIHHFKMVTEGFRVPAGQVYQAVESPKGELGCYAVSDGGTRPYRVHFRDPGFHHLQSVPLLTEGGMLSDVVVAIASLDPVLGGVDR
;
A
#
# COMPACT_ATOMS: atom_id res chain seq x y z
N MET A 1 13.26 -42.39 -20.58
CA MET A 1 11.84 -42.60 -20.89
C MET A 1 11.07 -41.91 -19.79
N ASP A 2 10.47 -40.75 -19.92
CA ASP A 2 10.01 -40.01 -21.09
C ASP A 2 10.23 -38.50 -20.91
N ASP A 3 10.75 -37.90 -21.97
CA ASP A 3 10.63 -36.48 -22.26
C ASP A 3 9.17 -36.15 -22.56
N ALA A 4 8.65 -35.07 -21.97
CA ALA A 4 7.54 -34.23 -22.45
C ALA A 4 7.25 -33.22 -21.37
N LEU A 5 7.16 -31.91 -21.56
CA LEU A 5 6.70 -31.10 -22.66
C LEU A 5 7.19 -29.66 -22.43
N ILE A 6 8.01 -29.18 -23.30
CA ILE A 6 8.04 -27.73 -23.59
C ILE A 6 7.06 -27.57 -24.75
N PRO A 7 6.02 -26.77 -24.64
CA PRO A 7 5.19 -26.44 -25.80
C PRO A 7 5.95 -25.45 -26.67
N ASP A 8 6.14 -25.88 -27.91
CA ASP A 8 6.67 -25.10 -29.02
C ASP A 8 5.90 -23.84 -29.30
N GLY A 9 6.65 -22.79 -29.63
CA GLY A 9 6.37 -21.80 -30.62
C GLY A 9 4.92 -21.33 -30.81
N GLY A 10 4.38 -20.58 -29.85
CA GLY A 10 3.30 -19.65 -30.12
C GLY A 10 3.89 -18.45 -30.86
N THR A 11 3.51 -18.26 -32.11
CA THR A 11 3.74 -17.07 -32.90
C THR A 11 3.40 -15.82 -32.07
N THR A 12 4.36 -14.93 -31.96
CA THR A 12 4.15 -13.57 -31.44
C THR A 12 3.15 -12.89 -32.37
N GLU A 13 1.87 -12.98 -32.04
CA GLU A 13 0.91 -11.98 -32.52
C GLU A 13 1.41 -10.62 -31.99
N GLU A 14 1.78 -9.75 -32.91
CA GLU A 14 2.06 -8.37 -32.62
C GLU A 14 0.87 -7.81 -31.83
N ARG A 15 1.12 -7.43 -30.59
CA ARG A 15 0.15 -6.68 -29.78
C ARG A 15 -0.05 -5.32 -30.44
N THR A 16 -1.08 -5.22 -31.25
CA THR A 16 -1.51 -3.99 -31.94
C THR A 16 -2.30 -3.03 -31.03
N ASP A 17 -2.42 -3.34 -29.75
CA ASP A 17 -3.16 -2.59 -28.73
C ASP A 17 -2.26 -1.76 -27.80
N LEU A 18 -0.95 -1.67 -28.07
CA LEU A 18 -0.11 -0.65 -27.42
C LEU A 18 -0.39 0.70 -28.07
N PRO A 19 -0.67 1.76 -27.27
CA PRO A 19 -0.91 3.09 -27.85
C PRO A 19 0.31 3.51 -28.67
N GLU A 20 0.03 4.16 -29.82
CA GLU A 20 1.03 4.67 -30.80
C GLU A 20 2.17 5.52 -30.19
N VAL A 21 2.03 5.91 -28.94
CA VAL A 21 3.05 6.65 -28.15
C VAL A 21 4.37 5.87 -28.02
N MET A 22 4.38 4.55 -28.18
CA MET A 22 5.62 3.77 -28.19
C MET A 22 6.41 3.84 -29.50
N ASN A 23 5.81 4.32 -30.58
CA ASN A 23 6.46 4.47 -31.90
C ASN A 23 6.82 5.92 -32.23
N GLY A 24 6.59 6.85 -31.29
CA GLY A 24 6.80 8.27 -31.50
C GLY A 24 8.23 8.71 -31.31
N GLY A 25 8.88 8.99 -32.42
CA GLY A 25 9.96 9.95 -32.53
C GLY A 25 11.23 9.61 -31.76
N THR A 26 12.32 9.46 -32.47
CA THR A 26 13.68 9.55 -31.96
C THR A 26 13.89 10.90 -31.27
N ALA A 27 13.51 10.98 -29.99
CA ALA A 27 14.21 11.91 -29.12
C ALA A 27 15.71 11.52 -29.21
N PRO A 28 16.64 12.47 -29.36
CA PRO A 28 18.04 12.13 -29.33
C PRO A 28 18.27 11.35 -28.06
N ASN A 29 18.83 10.13 -28.21
CA ASN A 29 19.24 9.29 -27.08
C ASN A 29 20.06 10.21 -26.18
N PRO A 30 19.62 10.53 -24.95
CA PRO A 30 20.50 11.26 -24.06
C PRO A 30 21.78 10.44 -24.00
N ALA A 31 22.92 11.09 -24.12
CA ALA A 31 24.22 10.45 -23.95
C ALA A 31 24.09 9.51 -22.74
N PRO A 32 24.63 8.28 -22.79
CA PRO A 32 24.51 7.35 -21.68
C PRO A 32 24.88 8.13 -20.42
N ALA A 33 23.90 8.33 -19.53
CA ALA A 33 24.17 8.94 -18.25
C ALA A 33 25.22 8.02 -17.62
N GLU A 34 26.43 8.51 -17.44
CA GLU A 34 27.43 7.83 -16.66
C GLU A 34 26.84 7.77 -15.25
N TYR A 35 26.21 6.65 -14.93
CA TYR A 35 25.80 6.36 -13.56
C TYR A 35 27.04 6.12 -12.75
N TYR A 36 27.58 7.17 -12.18
CA TYR A 36 28.54 7.03 -11.10
C TYR A 36 27.75 6.52 -9.89
N ILE A 37 27.85 5.22 -9.62
CA ILE A 37 27.50 4.64 -8.32
C ILE A 37 28.62 5.07 -7.37
N GLU A 38 28.66 6.31 -6.98
CA GLU A 38 29.46 6.74 -5.85
C GLU A 38 28.60 6.45 -4.60
N GLY A 39 28.79 5.27 -4.03
CA GLY A 39 28.39 4.97 -2.65
C GLY A 39 29.32 5.76 -1.75
N GLY A 40 28.82 6.83 -1.15
CA GLY A 40 29.63 7.64 -0.23
C GLY A 40 28.71 8.43 0.70
N ASP A 41 29.22 8.80 1.85
CA ASP A 41 28.60 9.73 2.76
C ASP A 41 28.61 11.16 2.16
N PHE A 42 27.86 12.08 2.78
CA PHE A 42 27.79 13.50 2.39
C PHE A 42 29.18 14.11 2.17
N ASP A 43 30.14 13.80 3.01
CA ASP A 43 31.53 14.27 2.89
C ASP A 43 32.22 13.79 1.61
N ASP A 44 31.92 12.59 1.13
CA ASP A 44 32.44 12.05 -0.13
C ASP A 44 31.87 12.81 -1.33
N VAL A 45 30.56 13.13 -1.31
CA VAL A 45 29.91 13.93 -2.35
C VAL A 45 30.50 15.34 -2.41
N VAL A 46 30.67 15.99 -1.26
CA VAL A 46 31.29 17.33 -1.17
C VAL A 46 32.76 17.30 -1.62
N SER A 47 33.49 16.23 -1.29
CA SER A 47 34.88 16.06 -1.70
C SER A 47 34.99 15.85 -3.21
N ALA A 48 34.11 15.06 -3.82
CA ALA A 48 34.03 14.85 -5.27
C ALA A 48 33.68 16.15 -6.01
N GLN A 49 32.72 16.93 -5.49
CA GLN A 49 32.35 18.25 -6.03
C GLN A 49 33.54 19.22 -5.99
N ARG A 50 34.25 19.30 -4.85
CA ARG A 50 35.44 20.15 -4.73
C ARG A 50 36.57 19.74 -5.68
N ALA A 51 36.72 18.42 -5.92
CA ALA A 51 37.72 17.92 -6.86
C ALA A 51 37.39 18.31 -8.32
N ARG A 52 36.12 18.39 -8.69
CA ARG A 52 35.66 18.86 -10.02
C ARG A 52 35.81 20.36 -10.22
N ARG A 53 35.98 21.11 -9.15
CA ARG A 53 36.05 22.59 -9.15
C ARG A 53 34.80 23.27 -9.69
N ASP A 54 33.65 22.65 -9.49
CA ASP A 54 32.36 23.18 -9.86
C ASP A 54 31.91 24.28 -8.88
N GLU A 55 31.25 25.33 -9.39
CA GLU A 55 30.70 26.42 -8.56
C GLU A 55 29.33 26.01 -7.93
N THR A 56 28.96 24.72 -7.97
CA THR A 56 27.73 24.18 -7.42
C THR A 56 27.77 24.15 -5.89
N VAL A 57 26.62 24.13 -5.26
CA VAL A 57 26.44 23.99 -3.80
C VAL A 57 25.74 22.67 -3.50
N VAL A 58 26.34 21.87 -2.61
CA VAL A 58 25.70 20.65 -2.11
C VAL A 58 24.97 20.96 -0.82
N ILE A 59 23.68 20.70 -0.78
CA ILE A 59 22.84 20.83 0.41
C ILE A 59 22.31 19.48 0.84
N ASN A 60 22.15 19.32 2.17
CA ASN A 60 21.54 18.14 2.76
C ASN A 60 20.16 18.50 3.31
N MET A 61 19.11 18.03 2.67
CA MET A 61 17.72 18.26 3.09
C MET A 61 17.18 17.00 3.79
N GLY A 62 16.87 17.12 5.07
CA GLY A 62 16.46 16.00 5.91
C GLY A 62 17.65 15.24 6.57
N PRO A 63 17.39 14.17 7.33
CA PRO A 63 16.08 13.52 7.51
C PRO A 63 15.05 14.34 8.29
N GLN A 64 15.46 15.19 9.22
CA GLN A 64 14.54 16.06 9.97
C GLN A 64 14.16 17.30 9.15
N HIS A 65 13.21 17.16 8.25
CA HIS A 65 12.65 18.24 7.46
C HIS A 65 11.18 17.93 7.14
N PRO A 66 10.25 18.91 7.20
CA PRO A 66 8.83 18.64 6.90
C PRO A 66 8.62 17.97 5.53
N SER A 67 9.26 18.51 4.49
CA SER A 67 9.11 18.04 3.10
C SER A 67 9.80 16.70 2.80
N THR A 68 10.55 16.14 3.75
CA THR A 68 11.16 14.81 3.66
C THR A 68 10.45 13.79 4.56
N HIS A 69 9.23 14.08 4.98
CA HIS A 69 8.42 13.23 5.85
C HIS A 69 9.12 12.84 7.17
N GLY A 70 10.14 13.61 7.59
CA GLY A 70 10.88 13.47 8.84
C GLY A 70 11.98 12.41 8.85
N VAL A 71 12.10 11.56 7.82
CA VAL A 71 13.01 10.40 7.80
C VAL A 71 13.65 10.13 6.42
N LEU A 72 13.36 10.92 5.40
CA LEU A 72 14.04 10.85 4.10
C LEU A 72 15.17 11.87 4.07
N ARG A 73 16.36 11.46 3.70
CA ARG A 73 17.49 12.34 3.43
C ARG A 73 17.61 12.57 1.93
N LEU A 74 17.82 13.79 1.52
CA LEU A 74 18.11 14.17 0.15
C LEU A 74 19.42 14.93 0.11
N GLU A 75 20.37 14.44 -0.65
CA GLU A 75 21.60 15.14 -1.00
C GLU A 75 21.37 15.81 -2.35
N VAL A 76 21.36 17.13 -2.36
CA VAL A 76 20.99 17.92 -3.54
C VAL A 76 22.18 18.79 -3.94
N GLU A 77 22.69 18.59 -5.16
CA GLU A 77 23.68 19.45 -5.78
C GLU A 77 22.97 20.47 -6.65
N MET A 78 23.27 21.76 -6.43
CA MET A 78 22.56 22.88 -7.02
C MET A 78 23.52 23.86 -7.70
N ASP A 79 23.08 24.38 -8.85
CA ASP A 79 23.64 25.56 -9.47
C ASP A 79 22.63 26.71 -9.36
N GLY A 80 22.90 27.66 -8.46
CA GLY A 80 21.88 28.62 -8.03
C GLY A 80 20.66 27.93 -7.40
N GLU A 81 19.48 28.04 -8.01
CA GLU A 81 18.25 27.37 -7.60
C GLU A 81 17.93 26.11 -8.43
N THR A 82 18.75 25.81 -9.44
CA THR A 82 18.54 24.65 -10.31
C THR A 82 19.20 23.41 -9.71
N VAL A 83 18.46 22.34 -9.65
CA VAL A 83 18.94 21.03 -9.19
C VAL A 83 19.74 20.37 -10.30
N GLN A 84 21.03 20.13 -10.06
CA GLN A 84 21.88 19.41 -11.00
C GLN A 84 21.81 17.90 -10.76
N HIS A 85 21.99 17.50 -9.49
CA HIS A 85 21.90 16.10 -9.08
C HIS A 85 21.18 15.98 -7.75
N ILE A 86 20.45 14.88 -7.57
CA ILE A 86 19.79 14.58 -6.32
C ILE A 86 19.94 13.09 -5.98
N ARG A 87 20.22 12.80 -4.73
CA ARG A 87 20.33 11.43 -4.21
C ARG A 87 19.42 11.24 -3.01
N PRO A 88 18.39 10.37 -3.10
CA PRO A 88 17.58 10.01 -1.95
C PRO A 88 18.33 9.00 -1.08
N GLY A 89 18.52 9.31 0.21
CA GLY A 89 19.06 8.43 1.23
C GLY A 89 17.93 7.86 2.09
N ILE A 90 17.79 6.55 2.11
CA ILE A 90 16.79 5.80 2.87
C ILE A 90 17.45 4.98 3.98
N GLY A 91 16.65 4.35 4.84
CA GLY A 91 17.13 3.47 5.91
C GLY A 91 16.99 4.07 7.32
N PHE A 92 16.64 5.33 7.45
CA PHE A 92 16.49 5.98 8.77
C PHE A 92 15.30 5.48 9.59
N LEU A 93 14.38 4.74 8.96
CA LEU A 93 13.25 4.09 9.60
C LEU A 93 13.31 2.55 9.46
N HIS A 94 14.46 1.99 9.14
CA HIS A 94 14.63 0.54 9.05
C HIS A 94 14.53 -0.12 10.43
N THR A 95 13.53 -0.99 10.60
CA THR A 95 13.24 -1.68 11.85
C THR A 95 13.39 -3.20 11.75
N GLY A 96 13.79 -3.72 10.60
CA GLY A 96 14.02 -5.15 10.38
C GLY A 96 12.72 -5.97 10.45
N ILE A 97 11.59 -5.44 9.96
CA ILE A 97 10.27 -6.09 10.02
C ILE A 97 10.31 -7.46 9.34
N GLU A 98 10.92 -7.57 8.15
CA GLU A 98 11.03 -8.85 7.43
C GLU A 98 11.73 -9.90 8.28
N LYS A 99 12.84 -9.54 8.90
CA LYS A 99 13.61 -10.45 9.77
C LYS A 99 12.86 -10.80 11.06
N SER A 100 12.15 -9.85 11.62
CA SER A 100 11.31 -10.07 12.80
C SER A 100 10.18 -11.06 12.51
N ILE A 101 9.55 -10.97 11.34
CA ILE A 101 8.50 -11.91 10.92
C ILE A 101 9.07 -13.33 10.77
N GLU A 102 10.27 -13.49 10.20
CA GLU A 102 10.92 -14.79 10.06
C GLU A 102 11.20 -15.47 11.42
N PHE A 103 11.42 -14.67 12.46
CA PHE A 103 11.65 -15.18 13.81
C PHE A 103 10.34 -15.55 14.53
N HIS A 104 9.21 -14.92 14.16
CA HIS A 104 7.91 -15.13 14.78
C HIS A 104 7.06 -16.13 14.01
N ARG A 105 5.92 -16.54 14.61
CA ARG A 105 4.98 -17.49 14.00
C ARG A 105 4.17 -16.80 12.90
N TRP A 106 3.67 -17.59 11.96
CA TRP A 106 2.79 -17.10 10.89
C TRP A 106 1.61 -16.26 11.41
N ALA A 107 0.98 -16.71 12.51
CA ALA A 107 -0.15 -15.99 13.11
C ALA A 107 0.20 -14.62 13.69
N GLN A 108 1.47 -14.37 14.01
CA GLN A 108 1.94 -13.10 14.59
C GLN A 108 2.34 -12.07 13.51
N GLY A 109 2.50 -12.50 12.26
CA GLY A 109 2.90 -11.65 11.15
C GLY A 109 2.06 -10.36 10.98
N PRO A 110 0.72 -10.41 11.06
CA PRO A 110 -0.12 -9.22 10.93
C PRO A 110 0.27 -8.09 11.88
N ALA A 111 0.71 -8.40 13.12
CA ALA A 111 1.13 -7.39 14.09
C ALA A 111 2.44 -6.65 13.69
N PHE A 112 3.27 -7.24 12.84
CA PHE A 112 4.48 -6.61 12.33
C PHE A 112 4.22 -5.86 11.03
N VAL A 113 3.55 -6.50 10.06
CA VAL A 113 3.33 -5.92 8.73
C VAL A 113 2.47 -4.65 8.78
N THR A 114 1.53 -4.58 9.73
CA THR A 114 0.67 -3.40 9.91
C THR A 114 1.46 -2.11 10.13
N ARG A 115 2.74 -2.20 10.52
CA ARG A 115 3.63 -1.07 10.80
C ARG A 115 4.52 -0.65 9.61
N MET A 116 4.46 -1.34 8.49
CA MET A 116 5.21 -0.97 7.29
C MET A 116 4.69 0.35 6.72
N ASP A 117 3.71 0.30 5.85
CA ASP A 117 2.98 1.51 5.45
C ASP A 117 1.92 1.82 6.54
N TYR A 118 2.30 2.62 7.52
CA TYR A 118 1.42 2.95 8.65
C TYR A 118 0.24 3.85 8.28
N VAL A 119 0.20 4.40 7.08
CA VAL A 119 -0.95 5.14 6.55
C VAL A 119 -1.97 4.21 5.90
N ALA A 120 -1.52 3.05 5.39
CA ALA A 120 -2.36 2.04 4.74
C ALA A 120 -2.19 0.64 5.37
N PRO A 121 -2.32 0.48 6.70
CA PRO A 121 -2.01 -0.77 7.41
C PRO A 121 -2.85 -1.97 6.97
N MET A 122 -4.12 -1.76 6.57
CA MET A 122 -5.02 -2.84 6.14
C MET A 122 -4.51 -3.57 4.89
N PHE A 123 -3.82 -2.86 3.98
CA PHE A 123 -3.23 -3.48 2.79
C PHE A 123 -2.01 -4.33 3.11
N ASN A 124 -1.19 -3.90 4.08
CA ASN A 124 -0.05 -4.68 4.55
C ASN A 124 -0.50 -6.01 5.16
N GLU A 125 -1.55 -5.94 5.98
CA GLU A 125 -2.16 -7.14 6.59
C GLU A 125 -2.76 -8.05 5.51
N ALA A 126 -3.49 -7.47 4.56
CA ALA A 126 -4.13 -8.22 3.49
C ALA A 126 -3.12 -8.98 2.62
N VAL A 127 -2.05 -8.34 2.15
CA VAL A 127 -1.06 -8.98 1.27
C VAL A 127 -0.35 -10.13 1.96
N TYR A 128 -0.01 -9.98 3.25
CA TYR A 128 0.60 -11.04 4.05
C TYR A 128 -0.37 -12.20 4.27
N CYS A 129 -1.61 -11.91 4.70
CA CYS A 129 -2.62 -12.95 4.96
C CYS A 129 -2.97 -13.73 3.70
N LEU A 130 -3.15 -13.05 2.55
CA LEU A 130 -3.40 -13.69 1.27
C LEU A 130 -2.24 -14.60 0.83
N ALA A 131 -0.99 -14.20 1.07
CA ALA A 131 0.17 -15.05 0.79
C ALA A 131 0.17 -16.32 1.65
N VAL A 132 -0.13 -16.19 2.95
CA VAL A 132 -0.24 -17.33 3.88
C VAL A 132 -1.40 -18.24 3.51
N GLU A 133 -2.57 -17.70 3.20
CA GLU A 133 -3.76 -18.44 2.78
C GLU A 133 -3.52 -19.23 1.48
N LYS A 134 -2.82 -18.63 0.54
CA LYS A 134 -2.45 -19.28 -0.72
C LYS A 134 -1.48 -20.46 -0.51
N LEU A 135 -0.53 -20.34 0.42
CA LEU A 135 0.36 -21.46 0.81
C LEU A 135 -0.41 -22.58 1.53
N LEU A 136 -1.39 -22.22 2.37
CA LEU A 136 -2.23 -23.18 3.09
C LEU A 136 -3.28 -23.82 2.20
N GLY A 137 -3.70 -23.15 1.12
CA GLY A 137 -4.86 -23.56 0.31
C GLY A 137 -6.16 -23.48 1.12
N VAL A 138 -6.35 -22.39 1.85
CA VAL A 138 -7.52 -22.16 2.73
C VAL A 138 -8.43 -21.13 2.08
N GLU A 139 -9.73 -21.41 2.06
CA GLU A 139 -10.75 -20.47 1.60
C GLU A 139 -11.22 -19.57 2.73
N VAL A 140 -11.44 -18.31 2.39
CA VAL A 140 -11.92 -17.28 3.31
C VAL A 140 -13.43 -17.15 3.16
N PRO A 141 -14.21 -17.09 4.26
CA PRO A 141 -15.65 -16.88 4.20
C PRO A 141 -16.04 -15.60 3.48
N GLU A 142 -17.20 -15.61 2.81
CA GLU A 142 -17.70 -14.46 2.04
C GLU A 142 -17.80 -13.20 2.89
N ARG A 143 -18.40 -13.30 4.09
CA ARG A 143 -18.52 -12.15 5.00
C ARG A 143 -17.17 -11.56 5.36
N ALA A 144 -16.17 -12.40 5.64
CA ALA A 144 -14.80 -11.93 5.91
C ALA A 144 -14.17 -11.23 4.70
N SER A 145 -14.41 -11.72 3.50
CA SER A 145 -13.94 -11.10 2.26
C SER A 145 -14.57 -9.72 2.07
N VAL A 146 -15.88 -9.58 2.33
CA VAL A 146 -16.58 -8.28 2.26
C VAL A 146 -16.03 -7.30 3.31
N LEU A 147 -15.79 -7.75 4.54
CA LEU A 147 -15.19 -6.92 5.59
C LEU A 147 -13.76 -6.47 5.22
N ARG A 148 -12.96 -7.35 4.63
CA ARG A 148 -11.61 -7.01 4.15
C ARG A 148 -11.65 -5.93 3.07
N VAL A 149 -12.53 -6.06 2.08
CA VAL A 149 -12.71 -5.05 1.02
C VAL A 149 -13.16 -3.73 1.62
N LEU A 150 -14.14 -3.75 2.52
CA LEU A 150 -14.63 -2.56 3.22
C LEU A 150 -13.49 -1.79 3.90
N VAL A 151 -12.72 -2.47 4.76
CA VAL A 151 -11.68 -1.78 5.53
C VAL A 151 -10.51 -1.34 4.64
N MET A 152 -10.20 -2.08 3.59
CA MET A 152 -9.19 -1.68 2.61
C MET A 152 -9.62 -0.41 1.85
N GLU A 153 -10.84 -0.33 1.37
CA GLU A 153 -11.29 0.84 0.61
C GLU A 153 -11.50 2.08 1.49
N LEU A 154 -11.99 1.93 2.73
CA LEU A 154 -11.97 3.03 3.70
C LEU A 154 -10.54 3.48 4.01
N ASN A 155 -9.60 2.55 4.14
CA ASN A 155 -8.20 2.86 4.36
C ASN A 155 -7.54 3.51 3.14
N ARG A 156 -7.98 3.17 1.90
CA ARG A 156 -7.56 3.87 0.67
C ARG A 156 -8.00 5.32 0.70
N ILE A 157 -9.25 5.61 1.04
CA ILE A 157 -9.75 6.98 1.19
C ILE A 157 -8.92 7.72 2.25
N ALA A 158 -8.72 7.12 3.43
CA ALA A 158 -7.93 7.71 4.51
C ALA A 158 -6.47 8.00 4.09
N SER A 159 -5.85 7.11 3.29
CA SER A 159 -4.50 7.30 2.77
C SER A 159 -4.43 8.42 1.74
N HIS A 160 -5.38 8.48 0.81
CA HIS A 160 -5.43 9.55 -0.18
C HIS A 160 -5.71 10.92 0.44
N LEU A 161 -6.51 10.99 1.52
CA LEU A 161 -6.70 12.23 2.29
C LEU A 161 -5.39 12.72 2.92
N VAL A 162 -4.54 11.82 3.41
CA VAL A 162 -3.20 12.18 3.89
C VAL A 162 -2.34 12.70 2.74
N ALA A 163 -2.27 11.97 1.63
CA ALA A 163 -1.46 12.36 0.46
C ALA A 163 -1.86 13.74 -0.09
N ILE A 164 -3.17 13.98 -0.22
CA ILE A 164 -3.73 15.25 -0.69
C ILE A 164 -3.48 16.37 0.34
N GLY A 165 -3.70 16.07 1.63
CA GLY A 165 -3.52 17.03 2.71
C GLY A 165 -2.07 17.47 2.85
N THR A 166 -1.14 16.52 2.94
CA THR A 166 0.30 16.82 3.08
C THR A 166 0.85 17.45 1.81
N GLY A 167 0.48 16.96 0.62
CA GLY A 167 0.86 17.58 -0.65
C GLY A 167 0.34 19.01 -0.79
N GLY A 168 -0.87 19.28 -0.29
CA GLY A 168 -1.41 20.65 -0.18
C GLY A 168 -0.58 21.54 0.76
N MET A 169 -0.19 21.01 1.92
CA MET A 169 0.65 21.71 2.88
C MET A 169 2.01 22.10 2.27
N GLU A 170 2.64 21.21 1.51
CA GLU A 170 3.94 21.43 0.86
C GLU A 170 3.94 22.60 -0.13
N ILE A 171 2.80 22.90 -0.73
CA ILE A 171 2.61 24.06 -1.61
C ILE A 171 1.96 25.28 -0.91
N GLY A 172 1.79 25.22 0.43
CA GLY A 172 1.26 26.30 1.24
C GLY A 172 -0.26 26.25 1.46
N ALA A 173 -0.98 25.24 0.98
CA ALA A 173 -2.42 25.10 1.16
C ALA A 173 -2.78 24.37 2.49
N LEU A 174 -2.44 24.95 3.63
CA LEU A 174 -2.65 24.36 4.97
C LEU A 174 -4.10 23.96 5.26
N THR A 175 -5.07 24.69 4.70
CA THR A 175 -6.50 24.39 4.87
C THR A 175 -6.85 23.00 4.34
N VAL A 176 -6.25 22.57 3.24
CA VAL A 176 -6.47 21.24 2.65
C VAL A 176 -6.04 20.14 3.61
N MET A 177 -4.92 20.36 4.30
CA MET A 177 -4.44 19.42 5.33
C MET A 177 -5.41 19.33 6.51
N THR A 178 -5.82 20.46 7.08
CA THR A 178 -6.71 20.45 8.26
C THR A 178 -8.06 19.81 7.97
N ILE A 179 -8.62 20.07 6.80
CA ILE A 179 -9.87 19.44 6.34
C ILE A 179 -9.64 17.95 6.08
N GLY A 180 -8.56 17.56 5.38
CA GLY A 180 -8.25 16.16 5.10
C GLY A 180 -8.12 15.29 6.35
N PHE A 181 -7.53 15.83 7.39
CA PHE A 181 -7.42 15.13 8.66
C PHE A 181 -8.77 15.07 9.42
N ARG A 182 -9.67 16.02 9.23
CA ARG A 182 -11.04 15.97 9.78
C ARG A 182 -11.81 14.76 9.20
N GLU A 183 -11.83 14.57 7.90
CA GLU A 183 -12.51 13.44 7.27
C GLU A 183 -11.82 12.12 7.59
N ARG A 184 -10.49 12.13 7.65
CA ARG A 184 -9.72 10.95 8.04
C ARG A 184 -10.07 10.50 9.46
N GLU A 185 -10.26 11.40 10.41
CA GLU A 185 -10.65 11.04 11.79
C GLU A 185 -11.98 10.27 11.83
N MET A 186 -12.97 10.62 11.03
CA MET A 186 -14.24 9.87 10.96
C MET A 186 -14.02 8.39 10.57
N ILE A 187 -13.05 8.13 9.68
CA ILE A 187 -12.69 6.76 9.29
C ILE A 187 -11.92 6.06 10.42
N LEU A 188 -11.01 6.78 11.09
CA LEU A 188 -10.23 6.21 12.20
C LEU A 188 -11.10 5.90 13.42
N ASP A 189 -12.10 6.72 13.72
CA ASP A 189 -13.09 6.46 14.76
C ASP A 189 -13.90 5.19 14.47
N PHE A 190 -14.26 4.98 13.19
CA PHE A 190 -14.89 3.73 12.76
C PHE A 190 -13.95 2.52 12.94
N PHE A 191 -12.67 2.65 12.60
CA PHE A 191 -11.69 1.58 12.81
C PHE A 191 -11.47 1.28 14.30
N GLU A 192 -11.43 2.30 15.15
CA GLU A 192 -11.35 2.11 16.59
C GLU A 192 -12.57 1.38 17.13
N ALA A 193 -13.77 1.74 16.69
CA ALA A 193 -15.00 1.04 17.08
C ALA A 193 -15.03 -0.41 16.57
N LEU A 194 -14.44 -0.69 15.41
CA LEU A 194 -14.40 -2.02 14.81
C LEU A 194 -13.38 -2.94 15.48
N CYS A 195 -12.15 -2.48 15.69
CA CYS A 195 -11.04 -3.36 16.11
C CYS A 195 -10.32 -2.90 17.38
N GLY A 196 -10.78 -1.82 18.02
CA GLY A 196 -10.21 -1.31 19.28
C GLY A 196 -8.97 -0.41 19.10
N THR A 197 -8.52 -0.17 17.87
CA THR A 197 -7.35 0.68 17.58
C THR A 197 -7.61 1.56 16.36
N ARG A 198 -7.16 2.81 16.43
CA ARG A 198 -7.27 3.78 15.33
C ARG A 198 -6.35 3.47 14.16
N MET A 199 -5.18 2.93 14.45
CA MET A 199 -4.11 2.60 13.47
C MET A 199 -3.40 1.31 13.91
N ASN A 200 -2.67 0.69 12.97
CA ASN A 200 -1.92 -0.56 13.22
C ASN A 200 -2.81 -1.67 13.79
N HIS A 201 -3.87 -2.00 13.08
CA HIS A 201 -5.04 -2.71 13.57
C HIS A 201 -4.81 -4.19 13.82
N ALA A 202 -3.98 -4.89 13.02
CA ALA A 202 -3.89 -6.36 12.98
C ALA A 202 -5.28 -7.02 12.89
N TYR A 203 -6.16 -6.39 12.10
CA TYR A 203 -7.55 -6.78 11.95
C TYR A 203 -7.72 -7.93 10.95
N ILE A 204 -7.05 -7.85 9.80
CA ILE A 204 -7.04 -8.92 8.80
C ILE A 204 -6.06 -9.99 9.29
N ARG A 205 -6.56 -11.23 9.36
CA ARG A 205 -5.79 -12.39 9.85
C ARG A 205 -5.87 -13.53 8.85
N PRO A 206 -4.88 -14.44 8.82
CA PRO A 206 -4.97 -15.63 7.98
C PRO A 206 -6.28 -16.39 8.23
N GLY A 207 -7.08 -16.58 7.17
CA GLY A 207 -8.37 -17.24 7.19
C GLY A 207 -9.58 -16.34 7.43
N GLY A 208 -9.41 -15.03 7.64
CA GLY A 208 -10.54 -14.13 7.84
C GLY A 208 -10.18 -12.77 8.44
N VAL A 209 -10.98 -12.34 9.40
CA VAL A 209 -10.80 -11.11 10.17
C VAL A 209 -10.92 -11.41 11.67
N SER A 210 -10.35 -10.54 12.51
CA SER A 210 -10.27 -10.77 13.96
C SER A 210 -11.62 -10.76 14.68
N ILE A 211 -12.53 -9.91 14.21
CA ILE A 211 -13.84 -9.66 14.83
C ILE A 211 -14.82 -9.19 13.77
N ASP A 212 -16.11 -9.48 13.96
CA ASP A 212 -17.21 -8.96 13.14
C ASP A 212 -17.55 -7.51 13.51
N LEU A 213 -18.43 -6.88 12.72
CA LEU A 213 -18.97 -5.58 13.04
C LEU A 213 -19.65 -5.58 14.42
N PRO A 214 -19.44 -4.54 15.24
CA PRO A 214 -20.20 -4.37 16.47
C PRO A 214 -21.70 -4.16 16.17
N ASP A 215 -22.57 -4.32 17.16
CA ASP A 215 -24.03 -4.23 17.00
C ASP A 215 -24.49 -2.93 16.31
N ASN A 216 -23.80 -1.83 16.56
CA ASN A 216 -24.07 -0.52 15.92
C ASN A 216 -23.18 -0.24 14.69
N GLY A 217 -22.36 -1.20 14.26
CA GLY A 217 -21.33 -1.00 13.23
C GLY A 217 -21.90 -0.58 11.88
N LEU A 218 -23.02 -1.14 11.43
CA LEU A 218 -23.68 -0.71 10.20
C LEU A 218 -24.23 0.72 10.29
N ALA A 219 -24.74 1.13 11.46
CA ALA A 219 -25.21 2.52 11.65
C ALA A 219 -24.03 3.52 11.63
N GLN A 220 -22.92 3.16 12.26
CA GLN A 220 -21.68 3.97 12.20
C GLN A 220 -21.13 4.04 10.77
N LEU A 221 -21.07 2.93 10.06
CA LEU A 221 -20.63 2.89 8.67
C LEU A 221 -21.49 3.78 7.78
N ARG A 222 -22.81 3.77 7.96
CA ARG A 222 -23.73 4.68 7.24
C ARG A 222 -23.38 6.14 7.51
N THR A 223 -23.11 6.51 8.75
CA THR A 223 -22.71 7.88 9.12
C THR A 223 -21.42 8.28 8.42
N VAL A 224 -20.42 7.39 8.35
CA VAL A 224 -19.17 7.63 7.62
C VAL A 224 -19.43 7.83 6.12
N ILE A 225 -20.25 6.99 5.49
CA ILE A 225 -20.61 7.10 4.07
C ILE A 225 -21.28 8.45 3.78
N GLU A 226 -22.30 8.82 4.55
CA GLU A 226 -23.02 10.10 4.41
C GLU A 226 -22.09 11.30 4.60
N TRP A 227 -21.16 11.21 5.55
CA TRP A 227 -20.16 12.24 5.79
C TRP A 227 -19.20 12.40 4.61
N LEU A 228 -18.67 11.29 4.08
CA LEU A 228 -17.75 11.31 2.96
C LEU A 228 -18.43 11.81 1.67
N HIS A 229 -19.68 11.42 1.40
CA HIS A 229 -20.44 11.96 0.27
C HIS A 229 -20.58 13.48 0.31
N LYS A 230 -20.80 14.01 1.50
CA LYS A 230 -20.96 15.45 1.67
C LYS A 230 -19.65 16.22 1.48
N HIS A 231 -18.54 15.68 1.97
CA HIS A 231 -17.30 16.44 2.11
C HIS A 231 -16.23 16.15 1.04
N LEU A 232 -16.20 14.96 0.43
CA LEU A 232 -15.24 14.67 -0.64
C LEU A 232 -15.34 15.65 -1.83
N PRO A 233 -16.51 16.10 -2.28
CA PRO A 233 -16.61 17.08 -3.38
C PRO A 233 -15.97 18.44 -3.05
N GLU A 234 -15.85 18.82 -1.76
CA GLU A 234 -15.25 20.09 -1.35
C GLU A 234 -13.78 20.20 -1.81
N TYR A 235 -13.07 19.06 -1.89
CA TYR A 235 -11.66 19.04 -2.33
C TYR A 235 -11.48 19.45 -3.79
N ALA A 236 -12.48 19.21 -4.64
CA ALA A 236 -12.46 19.70 -6.01
C ALA A 236 -12.42 21.23 -6.05
N GLY A 237 -13.22 21.91 -5.23
CA GLY A 237 -13.22 23.36 -5.11
C GLY A 237 -11.89 23.92 -4.58
N PHE A 238 -11.33 23.31 -3.53
CA PHE A 238 -10.08 23.78 -2.93
C PHE A 238 -8.85 23.61 -3.83
N CYS A 239 -8.84 22.58 -4.65
CA CYS A 239 -7.65 22.15 -5.39
C CYS A 239 -7.81 22.37 -6.90
N ASN A 240 -8.91 21.88 -7.51
CA ASN A 240 -9.07 21.94 -8.96
C ASN A 240 -9.44 23.33 -9.49
N GLU A 241 -10.13 24.12 -8.66
CA GLU A 241 -10.55 25.47 -9.03
C GLU A 241 -9.54 26.55 -8.58
N ASN A 242 -8.50 26.14 -7.84
CA ASN A 242 -7.48 27.07 -7.35
C ASN A 242 -6.33 27.19 -8.37
N PRO A 243 -6.16 28.35 -9.03
CA PRO A 243 -5.12 28.55 -10.04
C PRO A 243 -3.69 28.49 -9.46
N ILE A 244 -3.50 28.80 -8.18
CA ILE A 244 -2.20 28.70 -7.52
C ILE A 244 -1.83 27.24 -7.34
N PHE A 245 -2.77 26.42 -6.88
CA PHE A 245 -2.58 24.98 -6.73
C PHE A 245 -2.22 24.33 -8.07
N GLN A 246 -3.01 24.61 -9.12
CA GLN A 246 -2.73 24.13 -10.47
C GLN A 246 -1.37 24.59 -10.96
N GLY A 247 -1.05 25.87 -10.84
CA GLY A 247 0.22 26.44 -11.32
C GLY A 247 1.46 25.89 -10.61
N ARG A 248 1.30 25.41 -9.35
CA ARG A 248 2.40 24.79 -8.61
C ARG A 248 2.59 23.30 -8.90
N MET A 249 1.60 22.62 -9.45
CA MET A 249 1.64 21.17 -9.69
C MET A 249 1.66 20.78 -11.18
N SER A 250 1.10 21.63 -12.07
CA SER A 250 1.07 21.34 -13.50
C SER A 250 2.45 21.45 -14.12
N HIS A 251 2.79 20.45 -14.93
CA HIS A 251 4.08 20.31 -15.62
C HIS A 251 5.29 20.13 -14.68
N VAL A 252 5.08 19.96 -13.38
CA VAL A 252 6.12 19.65 -12.40
C VAL A 252 6.24 18.15 -12.25
N ALA A 253 7.47 17.65 -12.14
CA ALA A 253 7.78 16.23 -11.94
C ALA A 253 7.11 15.32 -12.98
N THR A 254 7.27 15.62 -14.24
CA THR A 254 6.68 14.84 -15.35
C THR A 254 7.41 13.52 -15.54
N MET A 255 6.66 12.43 -15.73
CA MET A 255 7.20 11.10 -16.00
C MET A 255 6.31 10.37 -17.00
N ASN A 256 6.81 10.15 -18.20
CA ASN A 256 6.05 9.45 -19.24
C ASN A 256 5.89 7.95 -18.93
N LEU A 257 5.01 7.27 -19.67
CA LEU A 257 4.70 5.85 -19.47
C LEU A 257 5.95 4.95 -19.57
N ALA A 258 6.83 5.19 -20.54
CA ALA A 258 8.02 4.37 -20.73
C ALA A 258 8.99 4.49 -19.55
N GLN A 259 9.17 5.72 -19.04
CA GLN A 259 9.97 5.98 -17.83
C GLN A 259 9.35 5.33 -16.60
N ALA A 260 8.03 5.46 -16.41
CA ALA A 260 7.32 4.84 -15.30
C ALA A 260 7.45 3.31 -15.29
N MET A 261 7.33 2.69 -16.45
CA MET A 261 7.53 1.23 -16.59
C MET A 261 8.99 0.82 -16.35
N ALA A 262 9.96 1.57 -16.85
CA ALA A 262 11.38 1.28 -16.65
C ALA A 262 11.78 1.35 -15.16
N MET A 263 11.20 2.29 -14.41
CA MET A 263 11.44 2.46 -12.97
C MET A 263 10.57 1.53 -12.10
N GLY A 264 9.67 0.74 -12.68
CA GLY A 264 8.76 -0.14 -11.93
C GLY A 264 7.71 0.62 -11.10
N VAL A 265 7.36 1.83 -11.52
CA VAL A 265 6.35 2.67 -10.87
C VAL A 265 4.96 2.08 -11.10
N THR A 266 4.12 2.09 -10.07
CA THR A 266 2.77 1.50 -10.10
C THR A 266 1.76 2.44 -9.42
N GLY A 267 0.49 2.03 -9.39
CA GLY A 267 -0.57 2.78 -8.70
C GLY A 267 -0.93 4.12 -9.33
N PRO A 268 -1.35 5.11 -8.53
CA PRO A 268 -1.73 6.43 -9.02
C PRO A 268 -0.65 7.11 -9.85
N ALA A 269 0.63 6.89 -9.54
CA ALA A 269 1.75 7.46 -10.28
C ALA A 269 1.84 6.89 -11.71
N LEU A 270 1.55 5.61 -11.90
CA LEU A 270 1.46 5.00 -13.23
C LEU A 270 0.14 5.39 -13.93
N ARG A 271 -0.98 5.37 -13.23
CA ARG A 271 -2.29 5.72 -13.82
C ARG A 271 -2.38 7.19 -14.27
N ALA A 272 -1.57 8.07 -13.68
CA ALA A 272 -1.44 9.46 -14.15
C ALA A 272 -0.78 9.59 -15.54
N THR A 273 -0.18 8.52 -16.08
CA THR A 273 0.36 8.46 -17.46
C THR A 273 -0.66 7.95 -18.49
N GLY A 274 -1.92 7.76 -18.11
CA GLY A 274 -2.98 7.22 -18.96
C GLY A 274 -3.07 5.70 -19.01
N TYR A 275 -2.18 4.96 -18.33
CA TYR A 275 -2.17 3.51 -18.39
C TYR A 275 -3.07 2.87 -17.30
N PRO A 276 -4.16 2.14 -17.69
CA PRO A 276 -5.19 1.65 -16.77
C PRO A 276 -4.76 0.34 -16.08
N TRP A 277 -3.67 0.36 -15.34
CA TRP A 277 -3.20 -0.78 -14.57
C TRP A 277 -3.70 -0.71 -13.13
N ASP A 278 -4.51 -1.69 -12.75
CA ASP A 278 -5.05 -1.85 -11.39
C ASP A 278 -5.23 -3.33 -11.10
N LEU A 279 -4.59 -3.83 -10.05
CA LEU A 279 -4.63 -5.24 -9.68
C LEU A 279 -6.02 -5.69 -9.21
N ARG A 280 -6.86 -4.78 -8.72
CA ARG A 280 -8.25 -5.09 -8.36
C ARG A 280 -9.08 -5.57 -9.56
N LYS A 281 -8.73 -5.15 -10.78
CA LYS A 281 -9.36 -5.58 -12.04
C LYS A 281 -8.54 -6.62 -12.81
N LYS A 282 -7.19 -6.52 -12.79
CA LYS A 282 -6.32 -7.41 -13.58
C LYS A 282 -6.03 -8.74 -12.90
N GLN A 283 -5.91 -8.76 -11.58
CA GLN A 283 -5.69 -9.94 -10.75
C GLN A 283 -6.52 -9.82 -9.47
N PRO A 284 -7.87 -9.94 -9.57
CA PRO A 284 -8.75 -9.72 -8.45
C PRO A 284 -8.44 -10.63 -7.26
N TYR A 285 -8.58 -10.08 -6.07
CA TYR A 285 -8.39 -10.75 -4.78
C TYR A 285 -9.52 -10.34 -3.83
N CYS A 286 -9.77 -11.10 -2.77
CA CYS A 286 -10.82 -10.84 -1.80
C CYS A 286 -12.22 -10.60 -2.40
N GLY A 287 -12.49 -11.07 -3.63
CA GLY A 287 -13.78 -10.91 -4.28
C GLY A 287 -13.99 -9.56 -4.97
N TYR A 288 -12.92 -8.79 -5.29
CA TYR A 288 -13.03 -7.51 -6.01
C TYR A 288 -13.70 -7.63 -7.38
N GLU A 289 -13.71 -8.80 -8.01
CA GLU A 289 -14.44 -9.09 -9.25
C GLU A 289 -15.95 -8.90 -9.11
N ASN A 290 -16.48 -8.92 -7.90
CA ASN A 290 -17.91 -8.77 -7.61
C ASN A 290 -18.31 -7.33 -7.28
N TYR A 291 -17.41 -6.35 -7.51
CA TYR A 291 -17.67 -4.94 -7.26
C TYR A 291 -17.58 -4.13 -8.54
N ASP A 292 -18.52 -3.20 -8.67
CA ASP A 292 -18.58 -2.26 -9.79
C ASP A 292 -17.83 -0.97 -9.41
N PHE A 293 -16.78 -0.67 -10.16
CA PHE A 293 -15.97 0.57 -10.04
C PHE A 293 -15.13 0.75 -11.30
N ASP A 294 -14.72 1.97 -11.57
CA ASP A 294 -13.88 2.32 -12.70
C ASP A 294 -12.39 2.45 -12.29
N VAL A 295 -11.48 2.11 -13.22
CA VAL A 295 -10.06 2.37 -13.06
C VAL A 295 -9.79 3.79 -13.51
N ILE A 296 -9.46 4.67 -12.57
CA ILE A 296 -9.20 6.07 -12.84
C ILE A 296 -7.82 6.24 -13.46
N THR A 297 -7.76 6.96 -14.58
CA THR A 297 -6.52 7.36 -15.25
C THR A 297 -6.50 8.85 -15.54
N TRP A 298 -5.33 9.42 -15.72
CA TRP A 298 -5.10 10.79 -16.18
C TRP A 298 -3.96 10.78 -17.19
N ASP A 299 -3.83 11.79 -18.03
CA ASP A 299 -2.90 11.78 -19.17
C ASP A 299 -1.81 12.84 -19.13
N THR A 300 -1.75 13.68 -18.08
CA THR A 300 -0.75 14.73 -17.96
C THR A 300 0.61 14.26 -17.47
N ALA A 301 0.67 13.08 -16.85
CA ALA A 301 1.90 12.44 -16.35
C ALA A 301 2.73 13.30 -15.37
N ASP A 302 2.16 14.34 -14.80
CA ASP A 302 2.78 15.30 -13.87
C ASP A 302 2.26 15.16 -12.43
N ALA A 303 2.72 16.01 -11.52
CA ALA A 303 2.28 16.01 -10.13
C ALA A 303 0.78 16.29 -10.01
N TYR A 304 0.23 17.18 -10.86
CA TYR A 304 -1.21 17.46 -10.87
C TYR A 304 -2.05 16.26 -11.31
N GLY A 305 -1.61 15.54 -12.36
CA GLY A 305 -2.27 14.30 -12.80
C GLY A 305 -2.31 13.24 -11.71
N ARG A 306 -1.20 13.03 -10.97
CA ARG A 306 -1.15 12.11 -9.82
C ARG A 306 -2.12 12.51 -8.72
N PHE A 307 -2.21 13.80 -8.44
CA PHE A 307 -3.17 14.34 -7.51
C PHE A 307 -4.63 14.09 -7.95
N ARG A 308 -4.96 14.36 -9.23
CA ARG A 308 -6.29 14.14 -9.81
C ARG A 308 -6.72 12.68 -9.75
N VAL A 309 -5.81 11.75 -10.03
CA VAL A 309 -6.08 10.31 -9.91
C VAL A 309 -6.49 9.97 -8.49
N ARG A 310 -5.72 10.39 -7.47
CA ARG A 310 -6.05 10.09 -6.07
C ARG A 310 -7.40 10.68 -5.64
N LEU A 311 -7.69 11.91 -6.06
CA LEU A 311 -8.97 12.56 -5.75
C LEU A 311 -10.15 11.77 -6.32
N SER A 312 -10.05 11.35 -7.58
CA SER A 312 -11.12 10.58 -8.23
C SER A 312 -11.23 9.15 -7.71
N GLU A 313 -10.10 8.53 -7.33
CA GLU A 313 -10.09 7.20 -6.71
C GLU A 313 -10.84 7.16 -5.37
N MET A 314 -10.86 8.24 -4.60
CA MET A 314 -11.65 8.29 -3.36
C MET A 314 -13.15 8.12 -3.65
N SER A 315 -13.64 8.69 -4.74
CA SER A 315 -15.04 8.54 -5.14
C SER A 315 -15.37 7.12 -5.58
N GLU A 316 -14.45 6.47 -6.32
CA GLU A 316 -14.63 5.06 -6.70
C GLU A 316 -14.54 4.12 -5.49
N SER A 317 -13.63 4.40 -4.55
CA SER A 317 -13.55 3.64 -3.30
C SER A 317 -14.83 3.78 -2.48
N LEU A 318 -15.45 4.98 -2.44
CA LEU A 318 -16.71 5.19 -1.75
C LEU A 318 -17.86 4.37 -2.39
N LYS A 319 -17.91 4.26 -3.73
CA LYS A 319 -18.87 3.36 -4.42
C LYS A 319 -18.69 1.90 -3.99
N ILE A 320 -17.45 1.43 -3.83
CA ILE A 320 -17.17 0.07 -3.35
C ILE A 320 -17.63 -0.08 -1.90
N VAL A 321 -17.38 0.90 -1.04
CA VAL A 321 -17.82 0.90 0.37
C VAL A 321 -19.35 0.78 0.47
N GLU A 322 -20.11 1.49 -0.36
CA GLU A 322 -21.57 1.37 -0.42
C GLU A 322 -22.04 -0.04 -0.83
N GLN A 323 -21.36 -0.64 -1.80
CA GLN A 323 -21.64 -2.02 -2.20
C GLN A 323 -21.29 -3.01 -1.06
N CYS A 324 -20.21 -2.75 -0.32
CA CYS A 324 -19.88 -3.53 0.87
C CYS A 324 -20.97 -3.41 1.93
N TYR A 325 -21.50 -2.20 2.17
CA TYR A 325 -22.60 -1.98 3.11
C TYR A 325 -23.81 -2.87 2.79
N ALA A 326 -24.25 -2.86 1.53
CA ALA A 326 -25.38 -3.69 1.09
C ALA A 326 -25.11 -5.21 1.22
N LYS A 327 -23.89 -5.66 0.92
CA LYS A 327 -23.49 -7.07 1.09
C LYS A 327 -23.40 -7.48 2.56
N LEU A 328 -22.97 -6.60 3.46
CA LEU A 328 -22.90 -6.88 4.89
C LEU A 328 -24.26 -7.09 5.52
N GLU A 329 -25.30 -6.40 5.04
CA GLU A 329 -26.70 -6.66 5.44
C GLU A 329 -27.15 -8.07 5.00
N GLN A 330 -26.78 -8.50 3.79
CA GLN A 330 -27.14 -9.78 3.23
C GLN A 330 -26.38 -10.96 3.86
N THR A 331 -25.15 -10.75 4.32
CA THR A 331 -24.28 -11.76 4.91
C THR A 331 -24.31 -11.79 6.45
N ALA A 332 -25.31 -11.14 7.07
CA ALA A 332 -25.44 -11.10 8.52
C ALA A 332 -25.46 -12.50 9.13
N GLY A 333 -24.67 -12.73 10.19
CA GLY A 333 -24.57 -14.00 10.88
C GLY A 333 -23.73 -15.08 10.20
N GLN A 334 -23.14 -14.81 9.02
CA GLN A 334 -22.17 -15.71 8.41
C GLN A 334 -20.82 -15.66 9.16
N PRO A 335 -19.99 -16.73 9.08
CA PRO A 335 -18.70 -16.76 9.74
C PRO A 335 -17.73 -15.71 9.17
N THR A 336 -16.90 -15.16 10.05
CA THR A 336 -15.86 -14.19 9.71
C THR A 336 -14.45 -14.78 9.73
N MET A 337 -14.34 -16.06 10.08
CA MET A 337 -13.08 -16.82 10.10
C MET A 337 -13.31 -18.20 9.49
N SER A 338 -12.32 -18.69 8.75
CA SER A 338 -12.33 -20.02 8.16
C SER A 338 -12.39 -21.10 9.25
N THR A 339 -13.20 -22.12 9.02
CA THR A 339 -13.28 -23.31 9.86
C THR A 339 -12.36 -24.45 9.39
N ASP A 340 -11.49 -24.20 8.40
CA ASP A 340 -10.53 -25.19 7.93
C ASP A 340 -9.62 -25.64 9.10
N PRO A 341 -9.50 -26.95 9.37
CA PRO A 341 -8.71 -27.46 10.50
C PRO A 341 -7.22 -27.13 10.43
N LYS A 342 -6.72 -26.65 9.30
CA LYS A 342 -5.32 -26.17 9.17
C LYS A 342 -5.06 -24.93 10.00
N ILE A 343 -6.04 -24.03 10.13
CA ILE A 343 -5.95 -22.76 10.86
C ILE A 343 -7.07 -22.54 11.84
N GLY A 344 -8.23 -23.19 11.64
CA GLY A 344 -9.39 -23.10 12.49
C GLY A 344 -9.32 -24.07 13.66
N MET A 345 -10.14 -23.82 14.66
CA MET A 345 -10.37 -24.75 15.74
C MET A 345 -11.62 -25.59 15.45
N PRO A 346 -11.59 -26.91 15.70
CA PRO A 346 -12.74 -27.75 15.38
C PRO A 346 -13.95 -27.42 16.27
N GLY A 347 -15.10 -27.31 15.65
CA GLY A 347 -16.38 -27.13 16.32
C GLY A 347 -16.49 -25.85 17.14
N ASP A 348 -17.06 -25.94 18.32
CA ASP A 348 -17.28 -24.82 19.25
C ASP A 348 -15.99 -24.20 19.83
N LEU A 349 -14.84 -24.73 19.42
CA LEU A 349 -13.52 -24.24 19.84
C LEU A 349 -12.99 -23.09 18.99
N THR A 350 -13.73 -22.66 18.00
CA THR A 350 -13.36 -21.45 17.25
C THR A 350 -13.31 -20.26 18.19
N LEU A 351 -12.25 -19.48 18.08
CA LEU A 351 -12.26 -18.14 18.64
C LEU A 351 -13.43 -17.41 17.99
N GLY A 352 -14.52 -17.23 18.74
CA GLY A 352 -15.70 -16.56 18.23
C GLY A 352 -15.35 -15.16 17.70
N PRO A 353 -16.19 -14.57 16.85
CA PRO A 353 -16.00 -13.23 16.30
C PRO A 353 -15.89 -12.15 17.38
N ASP A 354 -16.35 -12.43 18.58
CA ASP A 354 -16.28 -11.56 19.76
C ASP A 354 -14.91 -11.59 20.48
N GLY A 355 -13.96 -12.37 20.02
CA GLY A 355 -12.66 -12.54 20.66
C GLY A 355 -12.72 -13.26 22.03
N GLN A 356 -13.87 -13.83 22.42
CA GLN A 356 -14.06 -14.49 23.71
C GLN A 356 -13.46 -15.91 23.79
N GLY A 357 -12.76 -16.35 22.77
CA GLY A 357 -12.15 -17.69 22.71
C GLY A 357 -11.27 -18.03 23.91
N ASN A 358 -10.76 -17.04 24.62
CA ASN A 358 -9.99 -17.18 25.86
C ASN A 358 -10.79 -16.81 27.12
N ALA A 359 -12.09 -16.52 27.01
CA ALA A 359 -12.92 -16.29 28.20
C ALA A 359 -13.07 -17.57 29.03
N PHE A 360 -13.07 -17.43 30.35
CA PHE A 360 -13.13 -18.56 31.25
C PHE A 360 -14.30 -19.55 30.99
N PRO A 361 -15.54 -19.09 30.68
CA PRO A 361 -16.63 -19.98 30.31
C PRO A 361 -16.34 -20.80 29.05
N HIS A 362 -15.72 -20.20 28.04
CA HIS A 362 -15.37 -20.85 26.79
C HIS A 362 -14.27 -21.90 26.97
N VAL A 363 -13.20 -21.57 27.70
CA VAL A 363 -12.12 -22.49 28.05
C VAL A 363 -12.66 -23.67 28.85
N LYS A 364 -13.57 -23.42 29.78
CA LYS A 364 -14.22 -24.48 30.57
C LYS A 364 -15.09 -25.40 29.70
N HIS A 365 -15.78 -24.87 28.72
CA HIS A 365 -16.54 -25.64 27.73
C HIS A 365 -15.60 -26.53 26.89
N ILE A 366 -14.52 -26.01 26.38
CA ILE A 366 -13.48 -26.76 25.66
C ILE A 366 -12.95 -27.92 26.48
N MET A 367 -12.60 -27.69 27.75
CA MET A 367 -12.08 -28.72 28.65
C MET A 367 -13.07 -29.83 28.90
N GLY A 368 -14.37 -29.57 28.77
CA GLY A 368 -15.45 -30.54 28.95
C GLY A 368 -15.75 -31.42 27.74
N GLN A 369 -15.25 -31.07 26.55
CA GLN A 369 -15.58 -31.81 25.32
C GLN A 369 -14.68 -33.03 25.09
N SER A 370 -13.38 -32.83 24.95
CA SER A 370 -12.43 -33.93 24.80
C SER A 370 -11.00 -33.48 25.10
N MET A 371 -10.14 -34.41 25.48
CA MET A 371 -8.73 -34.16 25.71
C MET A 371 -8.00 -33.80 24.41
N GLU A 372 -8.36 -34.40 23.29
CA GLU A 372 -7.80 -34.13 21.97
C GLU A 372 -8.11 -32.70 21.53
N ALA A 373 -9.32 -32.23 21.75
CA ALA A 373 -9.74 -30.88 21.48
C ALA A 373 -8.92 -29.86 22.31
N LEU A 374 -8.72 -30.14 23.59
CA LEU A 374 -7.89 -29.31 24.47
C LEU A 374 -6.42 -29.26 24.00
N ILE A 375 -5.86 -30.41 23.63
CA ILE A 375 -4.48 -30.48 23.10
C ILE A 375 -4.36 -29.70 21.80
N HIS A 376 -5.32 -29.84 20.89
CA HIS A 376 -5.32 -29.08 19.63
C HIS A 376 -5.40 -27.59 19.89
N HIS A 377 -6.32 -27.13 20.74
CA HIS A 377 -6.43 -25.74 21.15
C HIS A 377 -5.11 -25.23 21.74
N PHE A 378 -4.53 -25.95 22.67
CA PHE A 378 -3.27 -25.60 23.32
C PHE A 378 -2.14 -25.42 22.29
N LYS A 379 -2.03 -26.34 21.32
CA LYS A 379 -1.01 -26.27 20.27
C LYS A 379 -1.23 -25.09 19.33
N MET A 380 -2.47 -24.83 18.93
CA MET A 380 -2.78 -23.68 18.06
C MET A 380 -2.45 -22.36 18.74
N VAL A 381 -2.72 -22.22 20.02
CA VAL A 381 -2.40 -21.00 20.79
C VAL A 381 -0.91 -20.86 21.08
N THR A 382 -0.23 -21.96 21.42
CA THR A 382 1.19 -21.90 21.84
C THR A 382 2.18 -22.02 20.69
N GLU A 383 1.96 -22.93 19.74
CA GLU A 383 2.87 -23.19 18.62
C GLU A 383 2.44 -22.48 17.33
N GLY A 384 1.12 -22.24 17.16
CA GLY A 384 0.52 -21.77 15.92
C GLY A 384 0.33 -22.90 14.89
N PHE A 385 -0.25 -22.55 13.75
CA PHE A 385 -0.44 -23.47 12.63
C PHE A 385 0.84 -23.66 11.82
N ARG A 386 0.93 -24.81 11.14
CA ARG A 386 2.02 -25.11 10.21
C ARG A 386 1.60 -24.77 8.79
N VAL A 387 2.51 -24.19 8.03
CA VAL A 387 2.32 -23.89 6.61
C VAL A 387 3.11 -24.90 5.79
N PRO A 388 2.50 -25.56 4.81
CA PRO A 388 3.22 -26.52 3.94
C PRO A 388 4.46 -25.90 3.30
N ALA A 389 5.49 -26.72 3.06
CA ALA A 389 6.69 -26.28 2.37
C ALA A 389 6.34 -25.79 0.96
N GLY A 390 6.83 -24.62 0.60
CA GLY A 390 6.54 -23.99 -0.68
C GLY A 390 6.89 -22.50 -0.68
N GLN A 391 6.65 -21.87 -1.82
CA GLN A 391 6.85 -20.44 -1.99
C GLN A 391 5.70 -19.83 -2.76
N VAL A 392 5.42 -18.54 -2.49
CA VAL A 392 4.34 -17.81 -3.13
C VAL A 392 4.72 -16.33 -3.25
N TYR A 393 4.29 -15.71 -4.33
CA TYR A 393 4.18 -14.27 -4.45
C TYR A 393 2.70 -13.90 -4.52
N GLN A 394 2.31 -12.92 -3.74
CA GLN A 394 0.97 -12.35 -3.74
C GLN A 394 1.08 -10.84 -3.75
N ALA A 395 0.30 -10.19 -4.59
CA ALA A 395 0.25 -8.74 -4.68
C ALA A 395 -1.17 -8.22 -4.47
N VAL A 396 -1.26 -6.99 -3.98
CA VAL A 396 -2.50 -6.22 -3.82
C VAL A 396 -2.30 -4.79 -4.34
N GLU A 397 -3.36 -4.15 -4.76
CA GLU A 397 -3.35 -2.73 -5.15
C GLU A 397 -3.50 -1.87 -3.90
N SER A 398 -2.40 -1.42 -3.32
CA SER A 398 -2.43 -0.46 -2.20
C SER A 398 -2.72 0.97 -2.72
N PRO A 399 -3.05 1.94 -1.85
CA PRO A 399 -3.28 3.34 -2.26
C PRO A 399 -2.09 3.96 -3.00
N LYS A 400 -0.89 3.46 -2.77
CA LYS A 400 0.35 3.93 -3.38
C LYS A 400 0.75 3.14 -4.63
N GLY A 401 0.21 1.94 -4.81
CA GLY A 401 0.48 1.06 -5.95
C GLY A 401 0.58 -0.40 -5.55
N GLU A 402 1.28 -1.21 -6.36
CA GLU A 402 1.44 -2.63 -6.12
C GLU A 402 2.27 -2.90 -4.88
N LEU A 403 1.62 -3.42 -3.84
CA LEU A 403 2.26 -3.98 -2.65
C LEU A 403 2.30 -5.50 -2.78
N GLY A 404 3.49 -6.09 -2.73
CA GLY A 404 3.70 -7.52 -2.90
C GLY A 404 4.33 -8.19 -1.67
N CYS A 405 3.93 -9.42 -1.40
CA CYS A 405 4.54 -10.28 -0.39
C CYS A 405 5.05 -11.56 -1.04
N TYR A 406 6.35 -11.79 -0.96
CA TYR A 406 6.98 -13.07 -1.29
C TYR A 406 7.26 -13.83 0.00
N ALA A 407 6.65 -15.00 0.14
CA ALA A 407 6.76 -15.83 1.33
C ALA A 407 7.25 -17.23 0.98
N VAL A 408 8.17 -17.75 1.78
CA VAL A 408 8.72 -19.11 1.68
C VAL A 408 8.48 -19.84 2.99
N SER A 409 7.96 -21.05 2.91
CA SER A 409 7.77 -21.96 4.04
C SER A 409 8.62 -23.23 3.86
N ASP A 410 9.19 -23.71 4.96
CA ASP A 410 9.88 -25.02 5.06
C ASP A 410 8.98 -26.12 5.65
N GLY A 411 7.71 -25.85 5.91
CA GLY A 411 6.77 -26.75 6.56
C GLY A 411 6.61 -26.49 8.05
N GLY A 412 7.26 -25.45 8.59
CA GLY A 412 7.25 -25.08 10.00
C GLY A 412 6.11 -24.14 10.39
N THR A 413 6.13 -23.73 11.66
CA THR A 413 5.20 -22.74 12.24
C THR A 413 5.67 -21.30 12.04
N ARG A 414 6.83 -21.11 11.44
CA ARG A 414 7.47 -19.81 11.17
C ARG A 414 7.78 -19.70 9.69
N PRO A 415 7.76 -18.51 9.10
CA PRO A 415 8.29 -18.30 7.75
C PRO A 415 9.79 -18.60 7.69
N TYR A 416 10.23 -19.25 6.60
CA TYR A 416 11.64 -19.37 6.28
C TYR A 416 12.19 -18.06 5.73
N ARG A 417 11.42 -17.41 4.82
CA ARG A 417 11.73 -16.09 4.25
C ARG A 417 10.45 -15.32 3.98
N VAL A 418 10.46 -14.04 4.30
CA VAL A 418 9.42 -13.10 3.87
C VAL A 418 10.11 -11.86 3.32
N HIS A 419 9.65 -11.42 2.15
CA HIS A 419 10.12 -10.20 1.50
C HIS A 419 8.92 -9.41 0.97
N PHE A 420 8.93 -8.10 1.19
CA PHE A 420 7.88 -7.21 0.72
C PHE A 420 8.39 -6.31 -0.40
N ARG A 421 7.63 -6.23 -1.47
CA ARG A 421 7.76 -5.21 -2.50
C ARG A 421 6.88 -4.03 -2.09
N ASP A 422 7.49 -2.96 -1.64
CA ASP A 422 6.78 -1.71 -1.36
C ASP A 422 6.83 -0.80 -2.59
N PRO A 423 5.69 -0.19 -3.02
CA PRO A 423 5.68 0.70 -4.17
C PRO A 423 6.50 1.97 -3.94
N GLY A 424 6.54 2.49 -2.71
CA GLY A 424 7.28 3.69 -2.35
C GLY A 424 8.78 3.58 -2.61
N PHE A 425 9.36 2.38 -2.42
CA PHE A 425 10.77 2.13 -2.73
C PHE A 425 11.10 2.39 -4.20
N HIS A 426 10.26 1.88 -5.11
CA HIS A 426 10.42 2.09 -6.56
C HIS A 426 10.12 3.54 -6.95
N HIS A 427 9.13 4.16 -6.31
CA HIS A 427 8.81 5.56 -6.57
C HIS A 427 9.96 6.50 -6.20
N LEU A 428 10.64 6.27 -5.07
CA LEU A 428 11.77 7.10 -4.65
C LEU A 428 12.98 6.98 -5.60
N GLN A 429 13.16 5.85 -6.28
CA GLN A 429 14.18 5.73 -7.33
C GLN A 429 13.94 6.68 -8.51
N SER A 430 12.71 7.12 -8.74
CA SER A 430 12.39 8.04 -9.82
C SER A 430 12.64 9.53 -9.47
N VAL A 431 12.96 9.85 -8.21
CA VAL A 431 13.16 11.24 -7.77
C VAL A 431 14.20 11.99 -8.61
N PRO A 432 15.39 11.45 -8.91
CA PRO A 432 16.34 12.14 -9.81
C PRO A 432 15.73 12.46 -11.16
N LEU A 433 15.07 11.50 -11.80
CA LEU A 433 14.40 11.67 -13.08
C LEU A 433 13.35 12.79 -13.08
N LEU A 434 12.67 12.98 -11.95
CA LEU A 434 11.56 13.93 -11.80
C LEU A 434 12.02 15.35 -11.47
N THR A 435 13.25 15.52 -10.96
CA THR A 435 13.66 16.78 -10.32
C THR A 435 14.92 17.39 -10.88
N GLU A 436 15.82 16.61 -11.49
CA GLU A 436 17.04 17.14 -12.11
C GLU A 436 16.72 18.08 -13.27
N GLY A 437 17.39 19.23 -13.31
CA GLY A 437 17.10 20.33 -14.24
C GLY A 437 15.92 21.22 -13.83
N GLY A 438 15.20 20.89 -12.76
CA GLY A 438 14.12 21.67 -12.16
C GLY A 438 14.61 22.57 -11.02
N MET A 439 13.67 23.23 -10.36
CA MET A 439 13.95 24.09 -9.21
C MET A 439 13.86 23.31 -7.89
N LEU A 440 14.58 23.76 -6.86
CA LEU A 440 14.48 23.17 -5.51
C LEU A 440 13.04 23.14 -4.99
N SER A 441 12.24 24.16 -5.27
CA SER A 441 10.83 24.22 -4.92
C SER A 441 10.00 23.09 -5.56
N ASP A 442 10.41 22.58 -6.72
CA ASP A 442 9.71 21.53 -7.44
C ASP A 442 10.09 20.13 -6.92
N VAL A 443 11.28 20.00 -6.30
CA VAL A 443 11.67 18.77 -5.59
C VAL A 443 10.65 18.42 -4.52
N VAL A 444 10.22 19.40 -3.73
CA VAL A 444 9.22 19.21 -2.67
C VAL A 444 7.90 18.70 -3.24
N VAL A 445 7.43 19.31 -4.33
CA VAL A 445 6.20 18.91 -5.03
C VAL A 445 6.34 17.52 -5.64
N ALA A 446 7.50 17.20 -6.23
CA ALA A 446 7.77 15.89 -6.80
C ALA A 446 7.63 14.77 -5.76
N ILE A 447 8.30 14.93 -4.61
CA ILE A 447 8.25 13.95 -3.51
C ILE A 447 6.83 13.82 -2.97
N ALA A 448 6.16 14.93 -2.65
CA ALA A 448 4.77 14.92 -2.17
C ALA A 448 3.83 14.21 -3.16
N SER A 449 4.04 14.38 -4.47
CA SER A 449 3.22 13.75 -5.51
C SER A 449 3.39 12.23 -5.59
N LEU A 450 4.53 11.69 -5.16
CA LEU A 450 4.81 10.25 -5.12
C LEU A 450 4.22 9.57 -3.88
N ASP A 451 3.84 10.35 -2.85
CA ASP A 451 3.27 9.88 -1.59
C ASP A 451 4.14 8.79 -0.90
N PRO A 452 5.42 9.03 -0.64
CA PRO A 452 6.27 8.02 0.00
C PRO A 452 5.94 7.90 1.49
N VAL A 453 5.78 6.68 1.98
CA VAL A 453 5.71 6.36 3.41
C VAL A 453 6.93 5.51 3.78
N LEU A 454 7.84 6.13 4.54
CA LEU A 454 9.17 5.56 4.76
C LEU A 454 9.16 4.26 5.57
N GLY A 455 8.11 4.01 6.37
CA GLY A 455 7.93 2.74 7.05
C GLY A 455 7.78 1.55 6.08
N GLY A 456 7.12 1.75 4.93
CA GLY A 456 7.05 0.76 3.85
C GLY A 456 8.35 0.66 3.05
N VAL A 457 8.99 1.80 2.80
CA VAL A 457 10.24 1.87 2.04
C VAL A 457 11.38 1.17 2.78
N ASP A 458 11.55 1.47 4.06
CA ASP A 458 12.67 1.00 4.89
C ASP A 458 12.43 -0.39 5.50
N ARG A 459 11.16 -0.78 5.80
CA ARG A 459 10.70 -2.08 6.37
C ARG A 459 11.35 -2.48 7.67
#